data_91c19655522657c4dbe2708e669e6ef5
#
_entry.id   91c19655522657c4dbe2708e669e6ef5
#
_cell.length_a   1.000
_cell.length_b   1.000
_cell.length_c   1.000
_cell.angle_alpha   90.00
_cell.angle_beta   90.00
_cell.angle_gamma   90.00
#
_symmetry.space_group_name_H-M   'P 1'
#
loop_
_entity.id
_entity.type
_entity.pdbx_description
1 polymer ?
#
loop_
_entity_poly.entity_id
_entity_poly.type
_entity_poly.pdbx_seq_one_letter_code
_entity_poly.pdbx_strand_id
1 'polypeptide(L)'
;MTKKMGLLVMAYGTPYKESDIEPYYTDIRHGKRPSEEELQDLKDRYEFIGGLSPLAGTTDDQADALVSALNKAYADVEFKLYLGLKHISPFIEDAVEQIHNDGITEAITVVLAPHYSSFSVGSYDKRADEEAAKYGIQLTHVKHYYEQPKFIEYWTNKVNETLAQIPEEEHKDTVLVVSAHSLPKGLIEKNNDPYPQELEHTALLIKEQSNIEHIAIGWQSEGNTGTPWLGPDVQDLTRDLYEKHQYKNFIYTPVGFVCEHLEVLYDNDYECKVVCDDIGANYYRPKMPNTHPLFIGAIVDEIKSIF
;
A
#
# COMPACT_ATOMS: atom_id res chain seq x y z
N MET A 1 -21.72 -0.45 -30.54
CA MET A 1 -22.08 -0.68 -29.11
C MET A 1 -20.79 -0.56 -28.32
N THR A 2 -20.78 0.25 -27.30
CA THR A 2 -19.63 0.40 -26.41
C THR A 2 -19.41 -0.93 -25.66
N LYS A 3 -18.20 -1.46 -25.62
CA LYS A 3 -17.87 -2.67 -24.90
C LYS A 3 -17.97 -2.36 -23.39
N LYS A 4 -18.70 -3.17 -22.62
CA LYS A 4 -18.71 -3.07 -21.17
C LYS A 4 -17.62 -3.95 -20.57
N MET A 5 -16.88 -3.43 -19.59
CA MET A 5 -15.80 -4.11 -18.91
C MET A 5 -15.84 -3.81 -17.41
N GLY A 6 -15.55 -4.80 -16.60
CA GLY A 6 -15.39 -4.60 -15.15
C GLY A 6 -14.03 -3.96 -14.83
N LEU A 7 -14.02 -3.06 -13.85
CA LEU A 7 -12.84 -2.66 -13.12
C LEU A 7 -12.99 -3.15 -11.68
N LEU A 8 -12.30 -4.22 -11.32
CA LEU A 8 -12.29 -4.75 -9.96
C LEU A 8 -11.11 -4.15 -9.20
N VAL A 9 -11.39 -3.15 -8.38
CA VAL A 9 -10.41 -2.57 -7.47
C VAL A 9 -10.40 -3.36 -6.17
N MET A 10 -9.24 -3.83 -5.76
CA MET A 10 -9.07 -4.66 -4.57
C MET A 10 -8.18 -3.97 -3.54
N ALA A 11 -8.55 -4.07 -2.27
CA ALA A 11 -7.82 -3.52 -1.15
C ALA A 11 -7.96 -4.38 0.11
N TYR A 12 -7.16 -4.08 1.11
CA TYR A 12 -7.17 -4.82 2.39
C TYR A 12 -8.48 -4.65 3.15
N GLY A 13 -9.04 -3.43 3.10
CA GLY A 13 -10.20 -3.03 3.86
C GLY A 13 -9.84 -2.55 5.26
N THR A 14 -10.81 -1.98 5.94
CA THR A 14 -10.71 -1.49 7.33
C THR A 14 -12.11 -1.42 7.93
N PRO A 15 -12.26 -1.48 9.26
CA PRO A 15 -13.56 -1.29 9.91
C PRO A 15 -14.22 0.04 9.52
N TYR A 16 -15.53 0.01 9.24
CA TYR A 16 -16.34 1.21 8.94
C TYR A 16 -16.91 1.83 10.22
N LYS A 17 -17.04 1.04 11.29
CA LYS A 17 -17.53 1.44 12.61
C LYS A 17 -16.86 0.58 13.67
N GLU A 18 -16.92 1.01 14.92
CA GLU A 18 -16.25 0.34 16.04
C GLU A 18 -16.67 -1.14 16.18
N SER A 19 -17.95 -1.46 15.94
CA SER A 19 -18.44 -2.84 16.01
C SER A 19 -17.85 -3.77 14.94
N ASP A 20 -17.21 -3.25 13.92
CA ASP A 20 -16.60 -4.04 12.85
C ASP A 20 -15.15 -4.44 13.19
N ILE A 21 -14.53 -3.83 14.22
CA ILE A 21 -13.12 -4.07 14.56
C ILE A 21 -12.87 -5.54 14.91
N GLU A 22 -13.68 -6.13 15.78
CA GLU A 22 -13.50 -7.52 16.19
C GLU A 22 -13.74 -8.52 15.05
N PRO A 23 -14.85 -8.45 14.27
CA PRO A 23 -15.04 -9.31 13.11
C PRO A 23 -13.91 -9.17 12.08
N TYR A 24 -13.50 -7.95 11.75
CA TYR A 24 -12.39 -7.66 10.85
C TYR A 24 -11.07 -8.29 11.33
N TYR A 25 -10.73 -8.09 12.60
CA TYR A 25 -9.50 -8.67 13.17
C TYR A 25 -9.56 -10.20 13.25
N THR A 26 -10.75 -10.76 13.48
CA THR A 26 -10.99 -12.21 13.44
C THR A 26 -10.78 -12.78 12.04
N ASP A 27 -11.22 -12.07 10.99
CA ASP A 27 -11.00 -12.47 9.59
C ASP A 27 -9.52 -12.45 9.23
N ILE A 28 -8.77 -11.40 9.57
CA ILE A 28 -7.31 -11.32 9.38
C ILE A 28 -6.60 -12.51 10.02
N ARG A 29 -7.10 -13.00 11.16
CA ARG A 29 -6.57 -14.15 11.89
C ARG A 29 -7.14 -15.50 11.44
N HIS A 30 -7.68 -15.54 10.21
CA HIS A 30 -8.27 -16.75 9.62
C HIS A 30 -9.36 -17.41 10.49
N GLY A 31 -10.25 -16.59 11.05
CA GLY A 31 -11.36 -17.01 11.88
C GLY A 31 -11.02 -17.21 13.37
N LYS A 32 -9.75 -17.00 13.75
CA LYS A 32 -9.33 -17.08 15.15
C LYS A 32 -9.59 -15.74 15.84
N ARG A 33 -10.57 -15.74 16.77
CA ARG A 33 -10.91 -14.55 17.56
C ARG A 33 -9.69 -14.01 18.31
N PRO A 34 -9.44 -12.68 18.28
CA PRO A 34 -8.39 -12.07 19.08
C PRO A 34 -8.68 -12.19 20.58
N SER A 35 -7.65 -12.15 21.41
CA SER A 35 -7.83 -11.97 22.85
C SER A 35 -8.38 -10.58 23.16
N GLU A 36 -8.89 -10.37 24.38
CA GLU A 36 -9.36 -9.05 24.81
C GLU A 36 -8.23 -8.00 24.77
N GLU A 37 -7.01 -8.41 25.14
CA GLU A 37 -5.82 -7.57 25.12
C GLU A 37 -5.44 -7.16 23.67
N GLU A 38 -5.37 -8.13 22.75
CA GLU A 38 -5.09 -7.87 21.33
C GLU A 38 -6.16 -6.96 20.68
N LEU A 39 -7.42 -7.17 21.06
CA LEU A 39 -8.52 -6.35 20.56
C LEU A 39 -8.46 -4.92 21.10
N GLN A 40 -8.11 -4.79 22.40
CA GLN A 40 -7.97 -3.47 23.01
C GLN A 40 -6.79 -2.71 22.43
N ASP A 41 -5.62 -3.36 22.24
CA ASP A 41 -4.46 -2.74 21.59
C ASP A 41 -4.83 -2.18 20.20
N LEU A 42 -5.55 -2.94 19.39
CA LEU A 42 -6.00 -2.45 18.08
C LEU A 42 -6.96 -1.26 18.19
N LYS A 43 -7.87 -1.27 19.16
CA LYS A 43 -8.77 -0.13 19.42
C LYS A 43 -8.00 1.11 19.87
N ASP A 44 -7.03 0.96 20.75
CA ASP A 44 -6.20 2.04 21.26
C ASP A 44 -5.39 2.69 20.12
N ARG A 45 -4.89 1.90 19.18
CA ARG A 45 -4.22 2.42 17.96
C ARG A 45 -5.17 3.23 17.08
N TYR A 46 -6.42 2.77 16.89
CA TYR A 46 -7.44 3.55 16.18
C TYR A 46 -7.77 4.85 16.92
N GLU A 47 -7.95 4.80 18.23
CA GLU A 47 -8.20 6.00 19.04
C GLU A 47 -7.04 6.99 18.97
N PHE A 48 -5.79 6.49 19.00
CA PHE A 48 -4.58 7.31 18.89
C PHE A 48 -4.53 8.12 17.59
N ILE A 49 -4.90 7.53 16.46
CA ILE A 49 -4.93 8.24 15.16
C ILE A 49 -6.17 9.15 14.98
N GLY A 50 -6.99 9.29 16.03
CA GLY A 50 -8.17 10.16 16.02
C GLY A 50 -9.47 9.46 15.64
N GLY A 51 -9.53 8.13 15.66
CA GLY A 51 -10.69 7.30 15.34
C GLY A 51 -10.37 6.23 14.29
N LEU A 52 -11.40 5.73 13.61
CA LEU A 52 -11.19 4.72 12.56
C LEU A 52 -10.31 5.24 11.42
N SER A 53 -9.59 4.30 10.79
CA SER A 53 -8.69 4.62 9.69
C SER A 53 -9.39 5.34 8.55
N PRO A 54 -8.76 6.36 7.94
CA PRO A 54 -9.29 7.03 6.75
C PRO A 54 -9.29 6.12 5.51
N LEU A 55 -8.73 4.91 5.60
CA LEU A 55 -8.56 3.97 4.51
C LEU A 55 -9.85 3.69 3.74
N ALA A 56 -10.99 3.51 4.44
CA ALA A 56 -12.26 3.18 3.78
C ALA A 56 -12.65 4.25 2.75
N GLY A 57 -12.81 5.50 3.20
CA GLY A 57 -13.17 6.60 2.31
C GLY A 57 -12.12 6.87 1.24
N THR A 58 -10.82 6.76 1.58
CA THR A 58 -9.75 6.94 0.60
C THR A 58 -9.75 5.84 -0.46
N THR A 59 -10.06 4.59 -0.09
CA THR A 59 -10.19 3.48 -1.05
C THR A 59 -11.34 3.72 -2.04
N ASP A 60 -12.50 4.18 -1.55
CA ASP A 60 -13.64 4.53 -2.40
C ASP A 60 -13.25 5.66 -3.37
N ASP A 61 -12.65 6.74 -2.86
CA ASP A 61 -12.20 7.87 -3.68
C ASP A 61 -11.16 7.46 -4.73
N GLN A 62 -10.22 6.57 -4.40
CA GLN A 62 -9.23 6.02 -5.34
C GLN A 62 -9.91 5.20 -6.43
N ALA A 63 -10.85 4.33 -6.08
CA ALA A 63 -11.57 3.49 -7.02
C ALA A 63 -12.42 4.34 -7.99
N ASP A 64 -13.13 5.35 -7.47
CA ASP A 64 -13.93 6.29 -8.27
C ASP A 64 -13.04 7.13 -9.21
N ALA A 65 -11.89 7.60 -8.72
CA ALA A 65 -10.93 8.33 -9.55
C ALA A 65 -10.36 7.46 -10.69
N LEU A 66 -10.06 6.18 -10.41
CA LEU A 66 -9.56 5.23 -11.41
C LEU A 66 -10.60 4.95 -12.50
N VAL A 67 -11.83 4.59 -12.15
CA VAL A 67 -12.87 4.32 -13.15
C VAL A 67 -13.21 5.56 -13.97
N SER A 68 -13.23 6.73 -13.34
CA SER A 68 -13.43 8.01 -14.04
C SER A 68 -12.29 8.30 -15.04
N ALA A 69 -11.04 8.06 -14.64
CA ALA A 69 -9.88 8.27 -15.51
C ALA A 69 -9.85 7.29 -16.68
N LEU A 70 -10.17 6.01 -16.46
CA LEU A 70 -10.26 5.00 -17.52
C LEU A 70 -11.38 5.32 -18.52
N ASN A 71 -12.58 5.68 -18.06
CA ASN A 71 -13.69 6.07 -18.95
C ASN A 71 -13.42 7.33 -19.76
N LYS A 72 -12.51 8.19 -19.30
CA LYS A 72 -12.00 9.33 -20.11
C LYS A 72 -10.93 8.90 -21.12
N ALA A 73 -10.12 7.89 -20.77
CA ALA A 73 -9.03 7.42 -21.61
C ALA A 73 -9.49 6.52 -22.77
N TYR A 74 -10.61 5.82 -22.62
CA TYR A 74 -11.12 4.85 -23.58
C TYR A 74 -12.54 5.22 -24.03
N ALA A 75 -12.67 5.75 -25.25
CA ALA A 75 -13.96 6.17 -25.81
C ALA A 75 -14.89 5.00 -26.17
N ASP A 76 -14.31 3.83 -26.51
CA ASP A 76 -15.04 2.67 -27.02
C ASP A 76 -15.33 1.60 -25.94
N VAL A 77 -14.87 1.83 -24.69
CA VAL A 77 -15.06 0.95 -23.57
C VAL A 77 -15.71 1.70 -22.41
N GLU A 78 -16.75 1.10 -21.83
CA GLU A 78 -17.38 1.58 -20.60
C GLU A 78 -16.91 0.69 -19.43
N PHE A 79 -16.05 1.23 -18.56
CA PHE A 79 -15.63 0.57 -17.35
C PHE A 79 -16.66 0.77 -16.24
N LYS A 80 -17.10 -0.33 -15.63
CA LYS A 80 -17.94 -0.33 -14.44
C LYS A 80 -17.11 -0.74 -13.23
N LEU A 81 -17.14 0.08 -12.18
CA LEU A 81 -16.40 -0.14 -10.95
C LEU A 81 -17.04 -1.26 -10.10
N TYR A 82 -16.18 -2.10 -9.53
CA TYR A 82 -16.47 -3.07 -8.49
C TYR A 82 -15.36 -2.98 -7.44
N LEU A 83 -15.74 -2.93 -6.18
CA LEU A 83 -14.80 -2.89 -5.06
C LEU A 83 -14.84 -4.23 -4.34
N GLY A 84 -13.68 -4.89 -4.20
CA GLY A 84 -13.50 -6.14 -3.48
C GLY A 84 -12.47 -6.00 -2.37
N LEU A 85 -12.89 -6.19 -1.12
CA LEU A 85 -12.03 -6.06 0.05
C LEU A 85 -11.63 -7.44 0.59
N LYS A 86 -10.43 -7.52 1.15
CA LYS A 86 -9.87 -8.81 1.60
C LYS A 86 -10.48 -9.28 2.91
N HIS A 87 -10.70 -8.38 3.87
CA HIS A 87 -11.01 -8.73 5.25
C HIS A 87 -12.32 -8.13 5.79
N ILE A 88 -13.08 -7.42 4.95
CA ILE A 88 -14.39 -6.85 5.30
C ILE A 88 -15.24 -6.75 4.04
N SER A 89 -16.59 -6.77 4.20
CA SER A 89 -17.53 -6.61 3.06
C SER A 89 -17.45 -5.18 2.46
N PRO A 90 -17.61 -5.05 1.11
CA PRO A 90 -17.84 -6.14 0.17
C PRO A 90 -16.57 -6.98 -0.06
N PHE A 91 -16.67 -8.29 0.11
CA PHE A 91 -15.53 -9.17 -0.14
C PHE A 91 -15.19 -9.26 -1.64
N ILE A 92 -14.01 -9.74 -1.97
CA ILE A 92 -13.57 -9.95 -3.36
C ILE A 92 -14.57 -10.82 -4.11
N GLU A 93 -15.05 -11.88 -3.46
CA GLU A 93 -16.02 -12.83 -4.00
C GLU A 93 -17.36 -12.15 -4.29
N ASP A 94 -17.85 -11.29 -3.39
CA ASP A 94 -19.09 -10.52 -3.57
C ASP A 94 -18.99 -9.61 -4.81
N ALA A 95 -17.83 -8.96 -5.00
CA ALA A 95 -17.60 -8.10 -6.14
C ALA A 95 -17.56 -8.86 -7.46
N VAL A 96 -16.94 -10.05 -7.49
CA VAL A 96 -16.91 -10.92 -8.68
C VAL A 96 -18.32 -11.46 -9.01
N GLU A 97 -19.08 -11.86 -8.00
CA GLU A 97 -20.50 -12.26 -8.19
C GLU A 97 -21.32 -11.10 -8.78
N GLN A 98 -21.07 -9.87 -8.33
CA GLN A 98 -21.75 -8.69 -8.88
C GLN A 98 -21.39 -8.44 -10.35
N ILE A 99 -20.12 -8.63 -10.76
CA ILE A 99 -19.69 -8.58 -12.17
C ILE A 99 -20.52 -9.55 -13.01
N HIS A 100 -20.68 -10.78 -12.52
CA HIS A 100 -21.52 -11.79 -13.18
C HIS A 100 -22.98 -11.35 -13.31
N ASN A 101 -23.58 -10.87 -12.21
CA ASN A 101 -24.97 -10.45 -12.17
C ASN A 101 -25.27 -9.28 -13.10
N ASP A 102 -24.27 -8.43 -13.38
CA ASP A 102 -24.35 -7.34 -14.35
C ASP A 102 -24.12 -7.78 -15.80
N GLY A 103 -23.90 -9.09 -16.04
CA GLY A 103 -23.69 -9.68 -17.36
C GLY A 103 -22.34 -9.30 -17.99
N ILE A 104 -21.36 -8.90 -17.20
CA ILE A 104 -20.01 -8.60 -17.65
C ILE A 104 -19.17 -9.87 -17.61
N THR A 105 -18.45 -10.13 -18.69
CA THR A 105 -17.66 -11.37 -18.88
C THR A 105 -16.15 -11.14 -18.87
N GLU A 106 -15.72 -9.88 -18.86
CA GLU A 106 -14.31 -9.50 -18.83
C GLU A 106 -14.10 -8.37 -17.81
N ALA A 107 -13.06 -8.47 -16.99
CA ALA A 107 -12.70 -7.41 -16.06
C ALA A 107 -11.18 -7.26 -15.92
N ILE A 108 -10.75 -6.03 -15.63
CA ILE A 108 -9.38 -5.74 -15.21
C ILE A 108 -9.38 -5.66 -13.69
N THR A 109 -8.38 -6.26 -13.05
CA THR A 109 -8.21 -6.20 -11.60
C THR A 109 -7.01 -5.32 -11.23
N VAL A 110 -7.16 -4.55 -10.19
CA VAL A 110 -6.11 -3.71 -9.61
C VAL A 110 -6.11 -3.88 -8.10
N VAL A 111 -4.97 -4.25 -7.53
CA VAL A 111 -4.77 -4.19 -6.08
C VAL A 111 -4.14 -2.84 -5.74
N LEU A 112 -4.66 -2.16 -4.71
CA LEU A 112 -4.10 -0.89 -4.22
C LEU A 112 -2.82 -1.12 -3.39
N ALA A 113 -1.89 -1.86 -4.01
CA ALA A 113 -0.53 -2.15 -3.53
C ALA A 113 0.41 -2.18 -4.73
N PRO A 114 1.49 -1.35 -4.76
CA PRO A 114 2.27 -1.15 -5.98
C PRO A 114 3.24 -2.27 -6.30
N HIS A 115 3.69 -3.02 -5.28
CA HIS A 115 4.71 -4.07 -5.39
C HIS A 115 4.06 -5.45 -5.37
N TYR A 116 4.50 -6.34 -6.23
CA TYR A 116 3.99 -7.70 -6.28
C TYR A 116 4.61 -8.59 -5.18
N SER A 117 3.76 -9.33 -4.52
CA SER A 117 4.13 -10.51 -3.75
C SER A 117 3.08 -11.59 -3.94
N SER A 118 3.50 -12.84 -4.02
CA SER A 118 2.59 -13.99 -4.05
C SER A 118 1.72 -14.07 -2.78
N PHE A 119 2.22 -13.51 -1.66
CA PHE A 119 1.52 -13.46 -0.38
C PHE A 119 0.59 -12.24 -0.24
N SER A 120 0.86 -11.16 -0.98
CA SER A 120 0.05 -9.95 -1.05
C SER A 120 -0.81 -9.95 -2.32
N VAL A 121 -0.41 -9.24 -3.37
CA VAL A 121 -1.15 -9.07 -4.64
C VAL A 121 -1.60 -10.42 -5.21
N GLY A 122 -0.72 -11.42 -5.27
CA GLY A 122 -1.05 -12.75 -5.76
C GLY A 122 -2.16 -13.46 -4.98
N SER A 123 -2.33 -13.14 -3.68
CA SER A 123 -3.42 -13.71 -2.88
C SER A 123 -4.79 -13.11 -3.20
N TYR A 124 -4.83 -11.82 -3.58
CA TYR A 124 -6.05 -11.17 -4.07
C TYR A 124 -6.44 -11.71 -5.43
N ASP A 125 -5.47 -11.76 -6.37
CA ASP A 125 -5.69 -12.30 -7.72
C ASP A 125 -6.23 -13.72 -7.66
N LYS A 126 -5.64 -14.57 -6.82
CA LYS A 126 -6.08 -15.96 -6.64
C LYS A 126 -7.54 -16.05 -6.18
N ARG A 127 -7.95 -15.25 -5.17
CA ARG A 127 -9.33 -15.23 -4.71
C ARG A 127 -10.30 -14.79 -5.82
N ALA A 128 -9.92 -13.73 -6.55
CA ALA A 128 -10.73 -13.25 -7.68
C ALA A 128 -10.83 -14.30 -8.80
N ASP A 129 -9.74 -14.98 -9.15
CA ASP A 129 -9.72 -16.03 -10.18
C ASP A 129 -10.58 -17.24 -9.79
N GLU A 130 -10.47 -17.71 -8.54
CA GLU A 130 -11.25 -18.83 -8.03
C GLU A 130 -12.76 -18.56 -8.08
N GLU A 131 -13.16 -17.32 -7.78
CA GLU A 131 -14.58 -16.93 -7.87
C GLU A 131 -15.01 -16.71 -9.33
N ALA A 132 -14.20 -16.00 -10.14
CA ALA A 132 -14.47 -15.74 -11.56
C ALA A 132 -14.63 -17.01 -12.37
N ALA A 133 -13.87 -18.07 -12.05
CA ALA A 133 -13.97 -19.37 -12.71
C ALA A 133 -15.36 -20.00 -12.59
N LYS A 134 -16.10 -19.74 -11.52
CA LYS A 134 -17.48 -20.25 -11.32
C LYS A 134 -18.46 -19.68 -12.34
N TYR A 135 -18.18 -18.48 -12.83
CA TYR A 135 -19.06 -17.72 -13.74
C TYR A 135 -18.50 -17.58 -15.16
N GLY A 136 -17.28 -18.08 -15.42
CA GLY A 136 -16.63 -17.95 -16.72
C GLY A 136 -16.19 -16.53 -17.05
N ILE A 137 -15.92 -15.69 -16.04
CA ILE A 137 -15.42 -14.33 -16.21
C ILE A 137 -13.91 -14.41 -16.48
N GLN A 138 -13.43 -13.64 -17.47
CA GLN A 138 -12.01 -13.50 -17.77
C GLN A 138 -11.44 -12.31 -17.03
N LEU A 139 -10.42 -12.53 -16.21
CA LEU A 139 -9.72 -11.49 -15.47
C LEU A 139 -8.36 -11.19 -16.11
N THR A 140 -8.04 -9.89 -16.22
CA THR A 140 -6.70 -9.40 -16.60
C THR A 140 -6.15 -8.64 -15.40
N HIS A 141 -5.03 -9.09 -14.85
CA HIS A 141 -4.48 -8.57 -13.61
C HIS A 141 -3.39 -7.53 -13.85
N VAL A 142 -3.52 -6.37 -13.19
CA VAL A 142 -2.39 -5.47 -12.96
C VAL A 142 -1.54 -6.06 -11.85
N LYS A 143 -0.38 -6.61 -12.19
CA LYS A 143 0.49 -7.32 -11.23
C LYS A 143 1.26 -6.38 -10.30
N HIS A 144 1.75 -5.28 -10.84
CA HIS A 144 2.50 -4.25 -10.12
C HIS A 144 2.45 -2.93 -10.90
N TYR A 145 2.80 -1.84 -10.25
CA TYR A 145 2.98 -0.52 -10.87
C TYR A 145 4.06 0.31 -10.16
N TYR A 146 4.94 -0.36 -9.41
CA TYR A 146 5.97 0.24 -8.56
C TYR A 146 7.02 1.05 -9.33
N GLU A 147 7.26 0.74 -10.61
CA GLU A 147 8.22 1.42 -11.48
C GLU A 147 7.55 2.36 -12.51
N GLN A 148 6.23 2.52 -12.47
CA GLN A 148 5.53 3.42 -13.37
C GLN A 148 6.05 4.86 -13.23
N PRO A 149 6.41 5.53 -14.34
CA PRO A 149 7.06 6.84 -14.28
C PRO A 149 6.31 7.86 -13.43
N LYS A 150 4.99 7.88 -13.51
CA LYS A 150 4.16 8.81 -12.73
C LYS A 150 4.14 8.48 -11.24
N PHE A 151 4.27 7.18 -10.87
CA PHE A 151 4.39 6.78 -9.47
C PHE A 151 5.72 7.24 -8.89
N ILE A 152 6.81 7.06 -9.65
CA ILE A 152 8.14 7.53 -9.26
C ILE A 152 8.17 9.07 -9.22
N GLU A 153 7.59 9.75 -10.21
CA GLU A 153 7.49 11.21 -10.23
C GLU A 153 6.76 11.75 -8.99
N TYR A 154 5.66 11.11 -8.58
CA TYR A 154 4.96 11.48 -7.35
C TYR A 154 5.91 11.48 -6.14
N TRP A 155 6.57 10.35 -5.90
CA TRP A 155 7.45 10.20 -4.74
C TRP A 155 8.68 11.10 -4.83
N THR A 156 9.29 11.22 -6.00
CA THR A 156 10.42 12.14 -6.24
C THR A 156 10.06 13.58 -5.90
N ASN A 157 8.92 14.05 -6.37
CA ASN A 157 8.43 15.40 -6.07
C ASN A 157 8.22 15.57 -4.56
N LYS A 158 7.60 14.58 -3.89
CA LYS A 158 7.34 14.64 -2.45
C LYS A 158 8.61 14.58 -1.60
N VAL A 159 9.59 13.79 -2.00
CA VAL A 159 10.92 13.78 -1.35
C VAL A 159 11.61 15.13 -1.51
N ASN A 160 11.63 15.70 -2.70
CA ASN A 160 12.25 17.02 -2.94
C ASN A 160 11.52 18.15 -2.20
N GLU A 161 10.17 18.14 -2.17
CA GLU A 161 9.36 19.07 -1.37
C GLU A 161 9.69 18.99 0.13
N THR A 162 9.93 17.78 0.63
CA THR A 162 10.27 17.56 2.04
C THR A 162 11.71 17.97 2.32
N LEU A 163 12.64 17.60 1.45
CA LEU A 163 14.06 17.98 1.57
C LEU A 163 14.23 19.52 1.55
N ALA A 164 13.42 20.24 0.78
CA ALA A 164 13.43 21.69 0.74
C ALA A 164 12.98 22.38 2.05
N GLN A 165 12.41 21.64 3.00
CA GLN A 165 12.07 22.14 4.34
C GLN A 165 13.26 22.01 5.30
N ILE A 166 14.32 21.28 4.92
CA ILE A 166 15.53 21.03 5.69
C ILE A 166 16.60 22.03 5.23
N PRO A 167 17.35 22.66 6.13
CA PRO A 167 18.46 23.54 5.75
C PRO A 167 19.46 22.84 4.81
N GLU A 168 19.90 23.51 3.75
CA GLU A 168 20.77 22.93 2.70
C GLU A 168 22.05 22.33 3.27
N GLU A 169 22.62 22.95 4.30
CA GLU A 169 23.82 22.46 5.00
C GLU A 169 23.60 21.14 5.75
N GLU A 170 22.34 20.76 6.01
CA GLU A 170 21.96 19.50 6.67
C GLU A 170 21.54 18.40 5.69
N HIS A 171 21.47 18.67 4.38
CA HIS A 171 21.08 17.65 3.38
C HIS A 171 22.02 16.43 3.40
N LYS A 172 23.33 16.66 3.62
CA LYS A 172 24.33 15.58 3.80
C LYS A 172 24.12 14.73 5.05
N ASP A 173 23.42 15.27 6.06
CA ASP A 173 23.07 14.59 7.31
C ASP A 173 21.61 14.10 7.27
N THR A 174 21.01 13.98 6.07
CA THR A 174 19.64 13.55 5.83
C THR A 174 19.61 12.21 5.11
N VAL A 175 18.75 11.28 5.57
CA VAL A 175 18.54 9.97 4.94
C VAL A 175 17.08 9.76 4.60
N LEU A 176 16.81 9.22 3.41
CA LEU A 176 15.50 8.73 2.99
C LEU A 176 15.34 7.28 3.42
N VAL A 177 14.36 7.00 4.28
CA VAL A 177 13.96 5.64 4.67
C VAL A 177 12.79 5.22 3.80
N VAL A 178 13.04 4.34 2.85
CA VAL A 178 12.01 3.76 1.98
C VAL A 178 11.50 2.48 2.61
N SER A 179 10.19 2.34 2.77
CA SER A 179 9.63 1.19 3.47
C SER A 179 8.38 0.61 2.81
N ALA A 180 8.09 -0.62 3.20
CA ALA A 180 6.87 -1.34 2.87
C ALA A 180 6.49 -2.27 4.04
N HIS A 181 5.28 -2.84 3.99
CA HIS A 181 4.85 -3.83 4.97
C HIS A 181 5.77 -5.05 4.94
N SER A 182 6.24 -5.48 6.11
CA SER A 182 7.03 -6.70 6.23
C SER A 182 6.19 -7.94 5.87
N LEU A 183 6.83 -8.95 5.34
CA LEU A 183 6.22 -10.24 4.99
C LEU A 183 7.05 -11.40 5.55
N PRO A 184 6.44 -12.58 5.80
CA PRO A 184 7.17 -13.74 6.33
C PRO A 184 8.33 -14.15 5.43
N LYS A 185 9.56 -14.03 5.94
CA LYS A 185 10.81 -14.24 5.19
C LYS A 185 10.87 -15.59 4.52
N GLY A 186 10.49 -16.65 5.24
CA GLY A 186 10.52 -18.01 4.68
C GLY A 186 9.57 -18.22 3.50
N LEU A 187 8.46 -17.48 3.39
CA LEU A 187 7.56 -17.53 2.23
C LEU A 187 8.15 -16.79 1.03
N ILE A 188 8.75 -15.62 1.27
CA ILE A 188 9.44 -14.84 0.24
C ILE A 188 10.57 -15.66 -0.39
N GLU A 189 11.44 -16.25 0.43
CA GLU A 189 12.56 -17.08 -0.03
C GLU A 189 12.08 -18.34 -0.78
N LYS A 190 11.11 -19.06 -0.23
CA LYS A 190 10.58 -20.29 -0.82
C LYS A 190 9.96 -20.06 -2.20
N ASN A 191 9.27 -18.93 -2.38
CA ASN A 191 8.57 -18.61 -3.62
C ASN A 191 9.45 -17.84 -4.61
N ASN A 192 10.69 -17.51 -4.26
CA ASN A 192 11.54 -16.58 -5.01
C ASN A 192 10.77 -15.30 -5.37
N ASP A 193 10.10 -14.74 -4.35
CA ASP A 193 9.15 -13.62 -4.48
C ASP A 193 9.90 -12.32 -4.78
N PRO A 194 9.51 -11.54 -5.80
CA PRO A 194 10.24 -10.36 -6.22
C PRO A 194 10.05 -9.14 -5.30
N TYR A 195 9.20 -9.24 -4.30
CA TYR A 195 8.78 -8.11 -3.46
C TYR A 195 9.94 -7.26 -2.89
N PRO A 196 11.01 -7.85 -2.30
CA PRO A 196 12.13 -7.06 -1.81
C PRO A 196 12.89 -6.34 -2.92
N GLN A 197 13.07 -6.99 -4.07
CA GLN A 197 13.77 -6.43 -5.22
C GLN A 197 12.96 -5.29 -5.87
N GLU A 198 11.65 -5.42 -5.93
CA GLU A 198 10.76 -4.37 -6.43
C GLU A 198 10.80 -3.13 -5.52
N LEU A 199 10.81 -3.32 -4.19
CA LEU A 199 10.96 -2.21 -3.25
C LEU A 199 12.33 -1.52 -3.40
N GLU A 200 13.41 -2.31 -3.52
CA GLU A 200 14.75 -1.77 -3.77
C GLU A 200 14.81 -0.97 -5.08
N HIS A 201 14.19 -1.48 -6.14
CA HIS A 201 14.14 -0.77 -7.43
C HIS A 201 13.37 0.56 -7.31
N THR A 202 12.23 0.59 -6.65
CA THR A 202 11.51 1.84 -6.36
C THR A 202 12.42 2.86 -5.62
N ALA A 203 13.12 2.39 -4.59
CA ALA A 203 14.02 3.25 -3.81
C ALA A 203 15.14 3.84 -4.66
N LEU A 204 15.75 3.03 -5.54
CA LEU A 204 16.79 3.48 -6.46
C LEU A 204 16.27 4.49 -7.48
N LEU A 205 15.10 4.25 -8.08
CA LEU A 205 14.48 5.18 -9.04
C LEU A 205 14.15 6.53 -8.39
N ILE A 206 13.65 6.53 -7.14
CA ILE A 206 13.41 7.78 -6.39
C ILE A 206 14.74 8.49 -6.12
N LYS A 207 15.77 7.77 -5.71
CA LYS A 207 17.11 8.34 -5.47
C LYS A 207 17.68 8.99 -6.73
N GLU A 208 17.62 8.28 -7.86
CA GLU A 208 18.17 8.77 -9.14
C GLU A 208 17.50 10.06 -9.63
N GLN A 209 16.21 10.24 -9.31
CA GLN A 209 15.41 11.36 -9.78
C GLN A 209 15.23 12.48 -8.74
N SER A 210 15.66 12.27 -7.50
CA SER A 210 15.57 13.26 -6.42
C SER A 210 16.95 13.83 -6.06
N ASN A 211 16.95 14.85 -5.18
CA ASN A 211 18.17 15.47 -4.68
C ASN A 211 18.68 14.81 -3.39
N ILE A 212 18.13 13.64 -2.99
CA ILE A 212 18.55 12.95 -1.78
C ILE A 212 19.86 12.15 -2.01
N GLU A 213 20.81 12.29 -1.11
CA GLU A 213 22.11 11.62 -1.23
C GLU A 213 22.09 10.20 -0.64
N HIS A 214 21.41 10.04 0.49
CA HIS A 214 21.42 8.81 1.26
C HIS A 214 20.03 8.16 1.31
N ILE A 215 19.99 6.87 1.03
CA ILE A 215 18.79 6.06 1.15
C ILE A 215 19.04 4.82 2.00
N ALA A 216 18.02 4.36 2.68
CA ALA A 216 17.97 3.08 3.37
C ALA A 216 16.61 2.42 3.15
N ILE A 217 16.59 1.09 3.21
CA ILE A 217 15.36 0.30 3.03
C ILE A 217 15.05 -0.40 4.34
N GLY A 218 13.82 -0.24 4.80
CA GLY A 218 13.30 -0.86 6.00
C GLY A 218 11.93 -1.49 5.80
N TRP A 219 11.52 -2.26 6.78
CA TRP A 219 10.25 -2.97 6.78
C TRP A 219 9.44 -2.57 8.01
N GLN A 220 8.12 -2.57 7.92
CA GLN A 220 7.27 -2.18 9.04
C GLN A 220 6.09 -3.14 9.22
N SER A 221 5.38 -3.01 10.34
CA SER A 221 4.11 -3.69 10.58
C SER A 221 4.22 -5.22 10.57
N GLU A 222 5.33 -5.79 11.07
CA GLU A 222 5.50 -7.24 11.11
C GLU A 222 4.42 -7.90 11.98
N GLY A 223 3.96 -9.08 11.56
CA GLY A 223 2.98 -9.85 12.32
C GLY A 223 3.62 -10.70 13.42
N ASN A 224 2.98 -10.78 14.58
CA ASN A 224 3.41 -11.63 15.69
C ASN A 224 3.05 -13.11 15.42
N THR A 225 3.78 -13.75 14.50
CA THR A 225 3.53 -15.15 14.10
C THR A 225 4.55 -16.15 14.65
N GLY A 226 5.58 -15.67 15.37
CA GLY A 226 6.67 -16.50 15.87
C GLY A 226 7.62 -17.03 14.79
N THR A 227 7.51 -16.54 13.56
CA THR A 227 8.39 -16.83 12.42
C THR A 227 9.12 -15.56 11.99
N PRO A 228 10.36 -15.65 11.42
CA PRO A 228 11.07 -14.47 10.93
C PRO A 228 10.32 -13.77 9.79
N TRP A 229 10.32 -12.45 9.85
CA TRP A 229 9.79 -11.55 8.83
C TRP A 229 10.94 -10.82 8.11
N LEU A 230 10.62 -10.10 7.02
CA LEU A 230 11.61 -9.26 6.35
C LEU A 230 12.06 -8.13 7.29
N GLY A 231 13.34 -7.84 7.27
CA GLY A 231 13.98 -6.82 8.11
C GLY A 231 15.12 -6.11 7.36
N PRO A 232 15.70 -5.07 7.98
CA PRO A 232 15.45 -4.60 9.35
C PRO A 232 14.10 -3.88 9.50
N ASP A 233 13.56 -3.90 10.73
CA ASP A 233 12.44 -3.04 11.10
C ASP A 233 12.83 -1.56 10.99
N VAL A 234 11.90 -0.68 10.58
CA VAL A 234 12.19 0.74 10.34
C VAL A 234 12.64 1.49 11.59
N GLN A 235 12.18 1.09 12.78
CA GLN A 235 12.58 1.71 14.05
C GLN A 235 14.02 1.30 14.41
N ASP A 236 14.35 0.02 14.29
CA ASP A 236 15.70 -0.51 14.51
C ASP A 236 16.68 0.06 13.47
N LEU A 237 16.26 0.12 12.21
CA LEU A 237 17.04 0.73 11.14
C LEU A 237 17.37 2.20 11.46
N THR A 238 16.42 2.95 11.99
CA THR A 238 16.63 4.36 12.36
C THR A 238 17.69 4.50 13.43
N ARG A 239 17.63 3.69 14.51
CA ARG A 239 18.66 3.68 15.56
C ARG A 239 20.03 3.31 15.00
N ASP A 240 20.09 2.26 14.19
CA ASP A 240 21.31 1.77 13.53
C ASP A 240 21.96 2.84 12.63
N LEU A 241 21.16 3.53 11.81
CA LEU A 241 21.63 4.59 10.92
C LEU A 241 22.14 5.80 11.70
N TYR A 242 21.45 6.16 12.79
CA TYR A 242 21.91 7.24 13.66
C TYR A 242 23.25 6.88 14.34
N GLU A 243 23.37 5.68 14.89
CA GLU A 243 24.61 5.25 15.55
C GLU A 243 25.80 5.21 14.60
N LYS A 244 25.59 4.72 13.36
CA LYS A 244 26.68 4.52 12.38
C LYS A 244 27.05 5.78 11.62
N HIS A 245 26.07 6.63 11.28
CA HIS A 245 26.24 7.74 10.34
C HIS A 245 25.93 9.11 10.93
N GLN A 246 25.31 9.18 12.12
CA GLN A 246 24.91 10.41 12.81
C GLN A 246 23.98 11.30 11.96
N TYR A 247 23.09 10.67 11.17
CA TYR A 247 22.07 11.43 10.43
C TYR A 247 21.17 12.19 11.41
N LYS A 248 20.89 13.46 11.07
CA LYS A 248 20.03 14.34 11.87
C LYS A 248 18.60 14.36 11.42
N ASN A 249 18.35 14.05 10.13
CA ASN A 249 17.06 14.15 9.51
C ASN A 249 16.71 12.82 8.83
N PHE A 250 15.54 12.30 9.17
CA PHE A 250 14.99 11.07 8.61
C PHE A 250 13.70 11.40 7.85
N ILE A 251 13.69 11.14 6.53
CA ILE A 251 12.51 11.28 5.69
C ILE A 251 11.95 9.89 5.44
N TYR A 252 10.77 9.60 5.97
CA TYR A 252 10.13 8.28 5.77
C TYR A 252 9.19 8.32 4.58
N THR A 253 9.38 7.38 3.65
CA THR A 253 8.50 7.17 2.49
C THR A 253 8.03 5.72 2.47
N PRO A 254 6.87 5.42 3.08
CA PRO A 254 6.31 4.06 3.08
C PRO A 254 5.67 3.75 1.73
N VAL A 255 6.51 3.61 0.69
CA VAL A 255 6.08 3.48 -0.73
C VAL A 255 5.34 2.18 -1.03
N GLY A 256 5.40 1.20 -0.13
CA GLY A 256 4.59 -0.02 -0.21
C GLY A 256 3.10 0.22 0.01
N PHE A 257 2.74 1.39 0.53
CA PHE A 257 1.37 1.85 0.73
C PHE A 257 1.02 3.00 -0.22
N VAL A 258 -0.25 3.21 -0.45
CA VAL A 258 -0.72 4.20 -1.42
C VAL A 258 -1.69 5.24 -0.84
N CYS A 259 -1.97 5.16 0.46
CA CYS A 259 -2.87 6.10 1.14
C CYS A 259 -2.55 6.22 2.63
N GLU A 260 -3.06 7.28 3.24
CA GLU A 260 -3.07 7.42 4.69
C GLU A 260 -3.95 6.33 5.32
N HIS A 261 -3.43 5.59 6.27
CA HIS A 261 -4.16 4.55 7.01
C HIS A 261 -3.48 4.27 8.35
N LEU A 262 -4.02 3.32 9.14
CA LEU A 262 -3.56 3.04 10.49
C LEU A 262 -2.03 2.82 10.56
N GLU A 263 -1.48 1.93 9.72
CA GLU A 263 -0.06 1.58 9.78
C GLU A 263 0.87 2.75 9.38
N VAL A 264 0.43 3.65 8.49
CA VAL A 264 1.19 4.88 8.18
C VAL A 264 1.09 5.90 9.31
N LEU A 265 -0.12 6.10 9.84
CA LEU A 265 -0.36 7.12 10.86
C LEU A 265 0.15 6.69 12.25
N TYR A 266 0.16 5.39 12.55
CA TYR A 266 0.63 4.88 13.83
C TYR A 266 2.11 4.46 13.75
N ASP A 267 2.49 3.52 12.87
CA ASP A 267 3.85 2.98 12.86
C ASP A 267 4.88 4.05 12.40
N ASN A 268 4.53 4.90 11.41
CA ASN A 268 5.43 5.97 10.97
C ASN A 268 5.26 7.25 11.80
N ASP A 269 4.06 7.88 11.80
CA ASP A 269 3.89 9.23 12.37
C ASP A 269 3.95 9.24 13.91
N TYR A 270 3.78 8.09 14.56
CA TYR A 270 3.95 7.98 16.00
C TYR A 270 5.21 7.18 16.36
N GLU A 271 5.29 5.88 16.06
CA GLU A 271 6.38 5.04 16.56
C GLU A 271 7.75 5.46 16.02
N CYS A 272 7.89 5.66 14.69
CA CYS A 272 9.15 6.15 14.11
C CYS A 272 9.48 7.57 14.58
N LYS A 273 8.47 8.43 14.77
CA LYS A 273 8.67 9.77 15.31
C LYS A 273 9.20 9.72 16.74
N VAL A 274 8.65 8.85 17.61
CA VAL A 274 9.16 8.64 18.98
C VAL A 274 10.61 8.20 18.95
N VAL A 275 10.99 7.29 18.05
CA VAL A 275 12.40 6.88 17.91
C VAL A 275 13.28 8.06 17.54
N CYS A 276 12.87 8.90 16.58
CA CYS A 276 13.63 10.10 16.21
C CYS A 276 13.75 11.08 17.40
N ASP A 277 12.66 11.32 18.12
CA ASP A 277 12.67 12.20 19.30
C ASP A 277 13.64 11.67 20.39
N ASP A 278 13.64 10.36 20.66
CA ASP A 278 14.51 9.69 21.66
C ASP A 278 16.00 9.84 21.34
N ILE A 279 16.37 9.80 20.06
CA ILE A 279 17.76 9.94 19.62
C ILE A 279 18.16 11.38 19.28
N GLY A 280 17.23 12.34 19.39
CA GLY A 280 17.48 13.75 19.09
C GLY A 280 17.58 14.05 17.58
N ALA A 281 16.96 13.24 16.74
CA ALA A 281 16.86 13.43 15.29
C ALA A 281 15.51 14.03 14.89
N ASN A 282 15.44 14.58 13.67
CA ASN A 282 14.21 15.13 13.12
C ASN A 282 13.47 14.08 12.27
N TYR A 283 12.17 14.01 12.45
CA TYR A 283 11.25 13.16 11.71
C TYR A 283 10.55 13.95 10.61
N TYR A 284 10.53 13.43 9.39
CA TYR A 284 9.77 13.96 8.25
C TYR A 284 9.06 12.81 7.52
N ARG A 285 7.84 13.06 7.08
CA ARG A 285 7.09 12.15 6.20
C ARG A 285 6.24 12.96 5.22
N PRO A 286 6.49 12.84 3.91
CA PRO A 286 5.62 13.41 2.90
C PRO A 286 4.24 12.74 2.91
N LYS A 287 3.22 13.46 2.43
CA LYS A 287 1.86 12.90 2.30
C LYS A 287 1.86 11.67 1.39
N MET A 288 0.95 10.74 1.69
CA MET A 288 0.70 9.57 0.86
C MET A 288 -0.01 9.96 -0.45
N PRO A 289 0.10 9.12 -1.49
CA PRO A 289 -0.52 9.41 -2.80
C PRO A 289 -2.02 9.69 -2.75
N ASN A 290 -2.78 8.93 -1.98
CA ASN A 290 -4.24 9.03 -1.94
C ASN A 290 -4.84 9.08 -3.36
N THR A 291 -5.57 10.13 -3.72
CA THR A 291 -6.16 10.35 -5.05
C THR A 291 -5.33 11.26 -5.96
N HIS A 292 -4.04 11.45 -5.65
CA HIS A 292 -3.19 12.35 -6.44
C HIS A 292 -3.18 11.96 -7.93
N PRO A 293 -3.30 12.92 -8.88
CA PRO A 293 -3.41 12.61 -10.32
C PRO A 293 -2.26 11.80 -10.89
N LEU A 294 -1.03 11.97 -10.39
CA LEU A 294 0.12 11.16 -10.79
C LEU A 294 -0.04 9.70 -10.38
N PHE A 295 -0.54 9.44 -9.17
CA PHE A 295 -0.79 8.08 -8.70
C PHE A 295 -1.90 7.39 -9.50
N ILE A 296 -3.04 8.04 -9.65
CA ILE A 296 -4.15 7.51 -10.48
C ILE A 296 -3.67 7.31 -11.93
N GLY A 297 -2.92 8.27 -12.47
CA GLY A 297 -2.36 8.19 -13.82
C GLY A 297 -1.34 7.05 -13.99
N ALA A 298 -0.58 6.70 -12.97
CA ALA A 298 0.35 5.56 -13.00
C ALA A 298 -0.40 4.24 -13.21
N ILE A 299 -1.47 4.02 -12.46
CA ILE A 299 -2.29 2.81 -12.59
C ILE A 299 -3.01 2.77 -13.95
N VAL A 300 -3.52 3.91 -14.42
CA VAL A 300 -4.15 4.01 -15.75
C VAL A 300 -3.15 3.69 -16.87
N ASP A 301 -1.90 4.15 -16.75
CA ASP A 301 -0.87 3.87 -17.75
C ASP A 301 -0.42 2.40 -17.70
N GLU A 302 -0.38 1.77 -16.51
CA GLU A 302 -0.15 0.33 -16.40
C GLU A 302 -1.28 -0.46 -17.06
N ILE A 303 -2.54 -0.12 -16.81
CA ILE A 303 -3.69 -0.75 -17.48
C ILE A 303 -3.59 -0.63 -18.99
N LYS A 304 -3.17 0.53 -19.52
CA LYS A 304 -2.98 0.71 -20.98
C LYS A 304 -1.89 -0.18 -21.56
N SER A 305 -0.91 -0.58 -20.77
CA SER A 305 0.18 -1.45 -21.25
C SER A 305 -0.23 -2.90 -21.41
N ILE A 306 -1.29 -3.33 -20.73
CA ILE A 306 -1.77 -4.73 -20.69
C ILE A 306 -3.14 -4.91 -21.35
N PHE A 307 -3.80 -3.83 -21.73
CA PHE A 307 -5.14 -3.80 -22.36
C PHE A 307 -5.07 -3.28 -23.80
#